data_4150c5282fc4476255fc3922060f8eb5
#
_entry.id   4150c5282fc4476255fc3922060f8eb5
#
_cell.length_a   1.000
_cell.length_b   1.000
_cell.length_c   1.000
_cell.angle_alpha   90.00
_cell.angle_beta   90.00
_cell.angle_gamma   90.00
#
_symmetry.space_group_name_H-M   'P 1'
#
loop_
_entity.id
_entity.type
_entity.pdbx_description
1 polymer ?
#
loop_
_entity_poly.entity_id
_entity_poly.type
_entity_poly.pdbx_seq_one_letter_code
_entity_poly.pdbx_strand_id
1 'polypeptide(L)'
;MEQMEALKQSIREKGKMVVAFSGGVDSTFLLKVAHDVLGDGAVAVTARSCSFPERELREAKAFCEKEHIKHIVVESEELQIDGFSHNPTNRCYLCKKELFTKIWDIAKEYDIPYVAEASNLDDNGDYRPGLMAVAELSVLSPLREVGMNKSMIRELSHGLGLPTWNKQSFACLSSRFVYGEEITEERLGMVDRAEQLLLDAGFHQVRVRIHESGTNTIARIEIGTEDFAKMFAGDFYQEVNAKCKE
;
A
#
# COMPACT_ATOMS: atom_id res chain seq x y z
N MET A 1 19.58 15.37 -6.00
CA MET A 1 19.95 15.08 -7.41
C MET A 1 20.82 13.82 -7.54
N GLU A 2 21.80 13.61 -6.68
CA GLU A 2 22.70 12.46 -6.71
C GLU A 2 21.93 11.12 -6.57
N GLN A 3 21.03 10.99 -5.60
CA GLN A 3 20.24 9.76 -5.39
C GLN A 3 19.32 9.45 -6.56
N MET A 4 18.78 10.47 -7.24
CA MET A 4 17.94 10.27 -8.43
C MET A 4 18.74 9.66 -9.58
N GLU A 5 19.95 10.16 -9.82
CA GLU A 5 20.79 9.60 -10.88
C GLU A 5 21.32 8.21 -10.50
N ALA A 6 21.65 7.98 -9.22
CA ALA A 6 22.00 6.65 -8.73
C ALA A 6 20.84 5.65 -8.91
N LEU A 7 19.60 6.06 -8.62
CA LEU A 7 18.40 5.25 -8.83
C LEU A 7 18.21 4.90 -10.32
N LYS A 8 18.29 5.91 -11.19
CA LYS A 8 18.16 5.68 -12.64
C LYS A 8 19.25 4.76 -13.19
N GLN A 9 20.49 4.91 -12.69
CA GLN A 9 21.60 4.06 -13.10
C GLN A 9 21.38 2.60 -12.64
N SER A 10 21.02 2.40 -11.36
CA SER A 10 20.71 1.08 -10.83
C SER A 10 19.61 0.38 -11.61
N ILE A 11 18.53 1.11 -11.95
CA ILE A 11 17.43 0.59 -12.75
C ILE A 11 17.88 0.26 -14.17
N ARG A 12 18.66 1.12 -14.82
CA ARG A 12 19.17 0.91 -16.18
C ARG A 12 19.97 -0.37 -16.31
N GLU A 13 20.80 -0.68 -15.31
CA GLU A 13 21.62 -1.89 -15.26
C GLU A 13 20.79 -3.19 -15.19
N LYS A 14 19.54 -3.11 -14.74
CA LYS A 14 18.64 -4.27 -14.67
C LYS A 14 17.97 -4.58 -16.02
N GLY A 15 17.79 -3.58 -16.88
CA GLY A 15 17.19 -3.73 -18.22
C GLY A 15 15.69 -4.02 -18.24
N LYS A 16 15.19 -4.92 -17.39
CA LYS A 16 13.76 -5.23 -17.20
C LYS A 16 13.47 -5.44 -15.73
N MET A 17 12.31 -4.98 -15.24
CA MET A 17 11.88 -5.27 -13.87
C MET A 17 10.36 -5.25 -13.70
N VAL A 18 9.87 -6.08 -12.78
CA VAL A 18 8.53 -5.97 -12.23
C VAL A 18 8.59 -5.08 -10.98
N VAL A 19 7.71 -4.10 -10.90
CA VAL A 19 7.54 -3.25 -9.70
C VAL A 19 6.25 -3.66 -8.97
N ALA A 20 6.37 -4.07 -7.71
CA ALA A 20 5.21 -4.27 -6.83
C ALA A 20 4.55 -2.90 -6.57
N PHE A 21 3.38 -2.69 -7.14
CA PHE A 21 2.73 -1.39 -7.23
C PHE A 21 1.48 -1.30 -6.39
N SER A 22 1.49 -0.45 -5.38
CA SER A 22 0.36 -0.23 -4.46
C SER A 22 -0.39 1.08 -4.70
N GLY A 23 0.03 1.91 -5.66
CA GLY A 23 -0.55 3.26 -5.86
C GLY A 23 -0.22 4.25 -4.74
N GLY A 24 0.67 3.90 -3.80
CA GLY A 24 1.19 4.82 -2.78
C GLY A 24 2.31 5.72 -3.33
N VAL A 25 2.74 6.70 -2.53
CA VAL A 25 3.78 7.68 -2.93
C VAL A 25 5.04 7.00 -3.44
N ASP A 26 5.62 6.08 -2.65
CA ASP A 26 6.91 5.47 -2.95
C ASP A 26 6.85 4.55 -4.16
N SER A 27 5.82 3.71 -4.24
CA SER A 27 5.65 2.77 -5.35
C SER A 27 5.31 3.49 -6.66
N THR A 28 4.57 4.60 -6.61
CA THR A 28 4.30 5.43 -7.79
C THR A 28 5.56 6.10 -8.29
N PHE A 29 6.37 6.64 -7.38
CA PHE A 29 7.65 7.24 -7.72
C PHE A 29 8.62 6.22 -8.34
N LEU A 30 8.81 5.06 -7.68
CA LEU A 30 9.67 3.99 -8.21
C LEU A 30 9.22 3.53 -9.59
N LEU A 31 7.92 3.26 -9.76
CA LEU A 31 7.35 2.79 -11.01
C LEU A 31 7.54 3.82 -12.13
N LYS A 32 7.29 5.11 -11.85
CA LYS A 32 7.50 6.20 -12.82
C LYS A 32 8.95 6.27 -13.26
N VAL A 33 9.89 6.26 -12.33
CA VAL A 33 11.33 6.31 -12.66
C VAL A 33 11.75 5.06 -13.42
N ALA A 34 11.25 3.87 -13.04
CA ALA A 34 11.54 2.64 -13.75
C ALA A 34 11.03 2.69 -15.19
N HIS A 35 9.81 3.16 -15.40
CA HIS A 35 9.23 3.29 -16.73
C HIS A 35 9.96 4.35 -17.58
N ASP A 36 10.34 5.50 -17.02
CA ASP A 36 11.08 6.51 -17.74
C ASP A 36 12.48 6.03 -18.19
N VAL A 37 13.07 5.07 -17.49
CA VAL A 37 14.38 4.52 -17.80
C VAL A 37 14.31 3.31 -18.72
N LEU A 38 13.33 2.42 -18.52
CA LEU A 38 13.24 1.11 -19.17
C LEU A 38 12.14 1.01 -20.23
N GLY A 39 11.23 2.00 -20.31
CA GLY A 39 10.06 1.92 -21.19
C GLY A 39 9.25 0.66 -20.88
N ASP A 40 8.92 -0.12 -21.91
CA ASP A 40 8.18 -1.38 -21.80
C ASP A 40 8.88 -2.47 -20.97
N GLY A 41 10.15 -2.25 -20.60
CA GLY A 41 10.88 -3.13 -19.68
C GLY A 41 10.42 -3.02 -18.21
N ALA A 42 9.65 -1.98 -17.86
CA ALA A 42 9.05 -1.81 -16.54
C ALA A 42 7.58 -2.27 -16.54
N VAL A 43 7.25 -3.25 -15.70
CA VAL A 43 5.89 -3.79 -15.58
C VAL A 43 5.41 -3.59 -14.14
N ALA A 44 4.21 -3.02 -13.98
CA ALA A 44 3.56 -2.89 -12.68
C ALA A 44 2.75 -4.15 -12.35
N VAL A 45 2.86 -4.64 -11.12
CA VAL A 45 1.99 -5.70 -10.60
C VAL A 45 1.36 -5.24 -9.28
N THR A 46 0.03 -5.26 -9.24
CA THR A 46 -0.77 -4.95 -8.04
C THR A 46 -1.52 -6.19 -7.59
N ALA A 47 -1.42 -6.55 -6.31
CA ALA A 47 -2.28 -7.57 -5.75
C ALA A 47 -3.62 -6.96 -5.33
N ARG A 48 -4.71 -7.56 -5.78
CA ARG A 48 -6.06 -7.32 -5.28
C ARG A 48 -6.34 -8.30 -4.15
N SER A 49 -6.73 -7.78 -3.00
CA SER A 49 -7.12 -8.59 -1.85
C SER A 49 -8.25 -7.91 -1.08
N CYS A 50 -8.90 -8.63 -0.17
CA CYS A 50 -9.92 -8.07 0.70
C CYS A 50 -9.39 -7.00 1.68
N SER A 51 -8.06 -6.97 1.94
CA SER A 51 -7.41 -5.91 2.73
C SER A 51 -6.99 -4.68 1.92
N PHE A 52 -7.13 -4.74 0.59
CA PHE A 52 -6.74 -3.65 -0.31
C PHE A 52 -7.99 -3.01 -0.93
N PRO A 53 -8.36 -1.77 -0.54
CA PRO A 53 -9.58 -1.12 -0.99
C PRO A 53 -9.66 -0.98 -2.50
N GLU A 54 -10.84 -1.17 -3.06
CA GLU A 54 -11.07 -1.05 -4.51
C GLU A 54 -10.79 0.38 -5.03
N ARG A 55 -10.91 1.42 -4.18
CA ARG A 55 -10.52 2.79 -4.52
C ARG A 55 -9.03 2.91 -4.84
N GLU A 56 -8.17 2.26 -4.05
CA GLU A 56 -6.72 2.25 -4.26
C GLU A 56 -6.36 1.53 -5.57
N LEU A 57 -7.04 0.41 -5.86
CA LEU A 57 -6.85 -0.33 -7.10
C LEU A 57 -7.27 0.48 -8.33
N ARG A 58 -8.38 1.22 -8.23
CA ARG A 58 -8.84 2.11 -9.32
C ARG A 58 -7.83 3.22 -9.62
N GLU A 59 -7.30 3.86 -8.57
CA GLU A 59 -6.26 4.88 -8.73
C GLU A 59 -4.97 4.31 -9.34
N ALA A 60 -4.55 3.11 -8.90
CA ALA A 60 -3.39 2.42 -9.44
C ALA A 60 -3.56 2.11 -10.94
N LYS A 61 -4.73 1.58 -11.34
CA LYS A 61 -5.07 1.32 -12.75
C LYS A 61 -5.05 2.60 -13.58
N ALA A 62 -5.74 3.65 -13.10
CA ALA A 62 -5.81 4.94 -13.79
C ALA A 62 -4.42 5.58 -13.99
N PHE A 63 -3.54 5.46 -13.00
CA PHE A 63 -2.16 5.93 -13.12
C PHE A 63 -1.41 5.18 -14.23
N CYS A 64 -1.43 3.85 -14.21
CA CYS A 64 -0.73 3.04 -15.20
C CYS A 64 -1.28 3.27 -16.62
N GLU A 65 -2.59 3.40 -16.77
CA GLU A 65 -3.24 3.72 -18.05
C GLU A 65 -2.78 5.08 -18.58
N LYS A 66 -2.80 6.12 -17.74
CA LYS A 66 -2.35 7.48 -18.10
C LYS A 66 -0.88 7.52 -18.52
N GLU A 67 -0.02 6.80 -17.81
CA GLU A 67 1.42 6.76 -18.08
C GLU A 67 1.80 5.71 -19.13
N HIS A 68 0.85 4.97 -19.69
CA HIS A 68 1.06 3.88 -20.66
C HIS A 68 1.95 2.75 -20.14
N ILE A 69 1.86 2.47 -18.83
CA ILE A 69 2.63 1.41 -18.17
C ILE A 69 1.85 0.10 -18.21
N LYS A 70 2.50 -0.98 -18.61
CA LYS A 70 1.91 -2.32 -18.53
C LYS A 70 1.60 -2.66 -17.07
N HIS A 71 0.32 -2.92 -16.77
CA HIS A 71 -0.17 -3.20 -15.43
C HIS A 71 -0.89 -4.54 -15.38
N ILE A 72 -0.46 -5.40 -14.48
CA ILE A 72 -1.05 -6.71 -14.22
C ILE A 72 -1.64 -6.69 -12.81
N VAL A 73 -2.88 -7.14 -12.69
CA VAL A 73 -3.54 -7.29 -11.39
C VAL A 73 -3.63 -8.78 -11.09
N VAL A 74 -3.12 -9.20 -9.93
CA VAL A 74 -3.20 -10.58 -9.45
C VAL A 74 -4.09 -10.66 -8.23
N GLU A 75 -4.87 -11.74 -8.11
CA GLU A 75 -5.67 -11.98 -6.92
C GLU A 75 -4.77 -12.53 -5.81
N SER A 76 -4.88 -11.95 -4.62
CA SER A 76 -4.26 -12.43 -3.39
C SER A 76 -5.33 -12.96 -2.46
N GLU A 77 -5.17 -14.21 -2.07
CA GLU A 77 -6.09 -14.94 -1.20
C GLU A 77 -5.57 -14.96 0.24
N GLU A 78 -5.18 -13.79 0.75
CA GLU A 78 -4.48 -13.65 2.02
C GLU A 78 -5.23 -14.27 3.23
N LEU A 79 -6.57 -14.31 3.22
CA LEU A 79 -7.36 -14.97 4.27
C LEU A 79 -7.24 -16.50 4.24
N GLN A 80 -6.80 -17.09 3.12
CA GLN A 80 -6.56 -18.52 2.99
C GLN A 80 -5.14 -18.92 3.40
N ILE A 81 -4.24 -17.94 3.63
CA ILE A 81 -2.90 -18.20 4.15
C ILE A 81 -3.02 -18.74 5.58
N ASP A 82 -2.41 -19.89 5.85
CA ASP A 82 -2.42 -20.50 7.18
C ASP A 82 -1.92 -19.52 8.24
N GLY A 83 -2.75 -19.33 9.27
CA GLY A 83 -2.48 -18.43 10.39
C GLY A 83 -2.75 -16.94 10.12
N PHE A 84 -2.98 -16.48 8.89
CA PHE A 84 -3.18 -15.06 8.58
C PHE A 84 -4.42 -14.48 9.28
N SER A 85 -5.56 -15.17 9.20
CA SER A 85 -6.82 -14.73 9.78
C SER A 85 -6.79 -14.52 11.30
N HIS A 86 -5.90 -15.22 12.00
CA HIS A 86 -5.67 -15.04 13.44
C HIS A 86 -4.88 -13.78 13.79
N ASN A 87 -4.52 -12.97 12.80
CA ASN A 87 -3.83 -11.70 12.95
C ASN A 87 -2.56 -11.78 13.84
N PRO A 88 -1.61 -12.65 13.52
CA PRO A 88 -0.38 -12.78 14.29
C PRO A 88 0.52 -11.55 14.09
N THR A 89 1.47 -11.34 14.98
CA THR A 89 2.42 -10.22 14.90
C THR A 89 3.27 -10.25 13.62
N ASN A 90 3.51 -11.44 13.04
CA ASN A 90 4.22 -11.62 11.77
C ASN A 90 3.28 -11.65 10.55
N ARG A 91 2.01 -11.24 10.66
CA ARG A 91 1.03 -11.23 9.56
C ARG A 91 1.60 -10.61 8.27
N CYS A 92 2.33 -9.47 8.39
CA CYS A 92 2.91 -8.80 7.23
C CYS A 92 3.97 -9.65 6.50
N TYR A 93 4.67 -10.54 7.20
CA TYR A 93 5.56 -11.50 6.58
C TYR A 93 4.77 -12.53 5.75
N LEU A 94 3.72 -13.10 6.31
CA LEU A 94 2.87 -14.08 5.63
C LEU A 94 2.28 -13.50 4.34
N CYS A 95 1.67 -12.31 4.43
CA CYS A 95 1.10 -11.61 3.29
C CYS A 95 2.16 -11.29 2.21
N LYS A 96 3.29 -10.68 2.59
CA LYS A 96 4.33 -10.34 1.61
C LYS A 96 4.97 -11.57 0.97
N LYS A 97 5.11 -12.67 1.69
CA LYS A 97 5.65 -13.90 1.15
C LYS A 97 4.75 -14.47 0.05
N GLU A 98 3.45 -14.54 0.27
CA GLU A 98 2.47 -14.95 -0.75
C GLU A 98 2.48 -13.99 -1.94
N LEU A 99 2.39 -12.68 -1.68
CA LEU A 99 2.38 -11.64 -2.70
C LEU A 99 3.61 -11.73 -3.63
N PHE A 100 4.82 -11.74 -3.05
CA PHE A 100 6.03 -11.76 -3.87
C PHE A 100 6.26 -13.11 -4.56
N THR A 101 5.74 -14.21 -4.03
CA THR A 101 5.73 -15.49 -4.76
C THR A 101 4.91 -15.36 -6.04
N LYS A 102 3.70 -14.82 -5.97
CA LYS A 102 2.84 -14.57 -7.14
C LYS A 102 3.48 -13.56 -8.12
N ILE A 103 4.11 -12.51 -7.62
CA ILE A 103 4.81 -11.54 -8.47
C ILE A 103 5.99 -12.19 -9.21
N TRP A 104 6.73 -13.08 -8.55
CA TRP A 104 7.81 -13.83 -9.20
C TRP A 104 7.30 -14.79 -10.28
N ASP A 105 6.12 -15.38 -10.11
CA ASP A 105 5.53 -16.25 -11.16
C ASP A 105 5.16 -15.41 -12.39
N ILE A 106 4.60 -14.21 -12.21
CA ILE A 106 4.40 -13.25 -13.30
C ILE A 106 5.73 -12.84 -13.93
N ALA A 107 6.75 -12.52 -13.14
CA ALA A 107 8.06 -12.13 -13.66
C ALA A 107 8.67 -13.21 -14.55
N LYS A 108 8.54 -14.50 -14.16
CA LYS A 108 8.98 -15.66 -14.98
C LYS A 108 8.17 -15.78 -16.26
N GLU A 109 6.84 -15.61 -16.20
CA GLU A 109 5.97 -15.69 -17.39
C GLU A 109 6.37 -14.65 -18.45
N TYR A 110 6.80 -13.47 -18.02
CA TYR A 110 7.21 -12.36 -18.91
C TYR A 110 8.72 -12.29 -19.17
N ASP A 111 9.50 -13.29 -18.75
CA ASP A 111 10.97 -13.30 -18.87
C ASP A 111 11.61 -12.02 -18.32
N ILE A 112 11.19 -11.63 -17.10
CA ILE A 112 11.70 -10.48 -16.38
C ILE A 112 12.51 -10.96 -15.17
N PRO A 113 13.84 -10.67 -15.12
CA PRO A 113 14.72 -11.26 -14.13
C PRO A 113 14.71 -10.58 -12.76
N TYR A 114 14.04 -9.44 -12.60
CA TYR A 114 14.05 -8.67 -11.37
C TYR A 114 12.65 -8.28 -10.90
N VAL A 115 12.43 -8.42 -9.60
CA VAL A 115 11.26 -7.91 -8.89
C VAL A 115 11.72 -6.85 -7.90
N ALA A 116 11.05 -5.69 -7.86
CA ALA A 116 11.37 -4.59 -6.98
C ALA A 116 10.14 -4.13 -6.16
N GLU A 117 10.40 -3.65 -4.95
CA GLU A 117 9.42 -3.02 -4.07
C GLU A 117 9.95 -1.65 -3.60
N ALA A 118 9.08 -0.83 -3.02
CA ALA A 118 9.37 0.59 -2.80
C ALA A 118 9.66 0.95 -1.32
N SER A 119 10.25 0.06 -0.54
CA SER A 119 10.76 0.44 0.79
C SER A 119 11.86 1.49 0.67
N ASN A 120 11.86 2.45 1.60
CA ASN A 120 12.79 3.56 1.65
C ASN A 120 13.60 3.55 2.97
N LEU A 121 14.46 4.55 3.21
CA LEU A 121 15.32 4.59 4.40
C LEU A 121 14.54 4.68 5.72
N ASP A 122 13.38 5.33 5.73
CA ASP A 122 12.59 5.50 6.97
C ASP A 122 11.95 4.20 7.43
N ASP A 123 11.98 3.15 6.57
CA ASP A 123 11.55 1.81 6.92
C ASP A 123 12.59 1.03 7.74
N ASN A 124 13.80 1.56 7.90
CA ASN A 124 14.85 0.97 8.74
C ASN A 124 14.60 1.31 10.22
N GLY A 125 14.76 0.30 11.08
CA GLY A 125 14.70 0.49 12.54
C GLY A 125 13.33 0.28 13.17
N ASP A 126 12.27 0.01 12.39
CA ASP A 126 10.96 -0.40 12.87
C ASP A 126 10.80 -1.93 12.78
N TYR A 127 9.92 -2.50 13.61
CA TYR A 127 9.54 -3.90 13.49
C TYR A 127 8.70 -4.12 12.22
N ARG A 128 9.37 -4.55 11.16
CA ARG A 128 8.73 -4.78 9.86
C ARG A 128 8.97 -6.20 9.37
N PRO A 129 8.21 -7.18 9.89
CA PRO A 129 8.39 -8.58 9.52
C PRO A 129 8.26 -8.85 8.01
N GLY A 130 7.53 -7.99 7.29
CA GLY A 130 7.44 -8.07 5.84
C GLY A 130 8.77 -7.88 5.08
N LEU A 131 9.77 -7.21 5.66
CA LEU A 131 11.10 -7.08 5.05
C LEU A 131 11.88 -8.40 5.03
N MET A 132 11.54 -9.33 5.92
CA MET A 132 12.12 -10.69 5.89
C MET A 132 11.70 -11.42 4.61
N ALA A 133 10.43 -11.34 4.22
CA ALA A 133 9.95 -11.94 2.97
C ALA A 133 10.61 -11.29 1.72
N VAL A 134 10.83 -9.96 1.74
CA VAL A 134 11.55 -9.24 0.69
C VAL A 134 12.96 -9.81 0.52
N ALA A 135 13.68 -9.99 1.62
CA ALA A 135 15.06 -10.53 1.61
C ALA A 135 15.09 -12.02 1.18
N GLU A 136 14.22 -12.86 1.75
CA GLU A 136 14.14 -14.30 1.42
C GLU A 136 13.86 -14.54 -0.06
N LEU A 137 13.00 -13.72 -0.66
CA LEU A 137 12.60 -13.84 -2.06
C LEU A 137 13.45 -13.00 -3.02
N SER A 138 14.56 -12.45 -2.54
CA SER A 138 15.49 -11.65 -3.35
C SER A 138 14.80 -10.51 -4.11
N VAL A 139 13.82 -9.87 -3.48
CA VAL A 139 13.14 -8.69 -4.02
C VAL A 139 14.01 -7.46 -3.78
N LEU A 140 14.24 -6.66 -4.80
CA LEU A 140 15.04 -5.46 -4.72
C LEU A 140 14.29 -4.32 -4.00
N SER A 141 15.03 -3.47 -3.28
CA SER A 141 14.50 -2.24 -2.68
C SER A 141 15.28 -1.02 -3.18
N PRO A 142 15.14 -0.62 -4.46
CA PRO A 142 16.02 0.36 -5.10
C PRO A 142 16.05 1.71 -4.39
N LEU A 143 14.92 2.18 -3.86
CA LEU A 143 14.86 3.46 -3.14
C LEU A 143 15.71 3.44 -1.86
N ARG A 144 15.64 2.33 -1.12
CA ARG A 144 16.43 2.12 0.10
C ARG A 144 17.92 1.95 -0.23
N GLU A 145 18.24 1.21 -1.28
CA GLU A 145 19.62 0.95 -1.73
C GLU A 145 20.37 2.23 -2.10
N VAL A 146 19.67 3.20 -2.71
CA VAL A 146 20.27 4.51 -3.06
C VAL A 146 20.13 5.57 -1.96
N GLY A 147 19.61 5.19 -0.79
CA GLY A 147 19.55 6.08 0.36
C GLY A 147 18.43 7.13 0.31
N MET A 148 17.33 6.87 -0.38
CA MET A 148 16.18 7.79 -0.40
C MET A 148 15.30 7.62 0.84
N ASN A 149 14.92 8.75 1.46
CA ASN A 149 13.93 8.82 2.51
C ASN A 149 12.59 9.38 1.99
N LYS A 150 11.56 9.34 2.82
CA LYS A 150 10.19 9.77 2.45
C LYS A 150 10.10 11.22 2.00
N SER A 151 10.84 12.12 2.66
CA SER A 151 10.85 13.55 2.32
C SER A 151 11.40 13.77 0.91
N MET A 152 12.54 13.15 0.59
CA MET A 152 13.15 13.22 -0.75
C MET A 152 12.23 12.67 -1.83
N ILE A 153 11.59 11.51 -1.55
CA ILE A 153 10.67 10.89 -2.50
C ILE A 153 9.48 11.82 -2.78
N ARG A 154 8.90 12.46 -1.76
CA ARG A 154 7.80 13.42 -1.94
C ARG A 154 8.21 14.65 -2.74
N GLU A 155 9.38 15.22 -2.45
CA GLU A 155 9.91 16.37 -3.17
C GLU A 155 10.12 16.05 -4.66
N LEU A 156 10.77 14.90 -4.94
CA LEU A 156 11.01 14.45 -6.31
C LEU A 156 9.70 14.09 -7.02
N SER A 157 8.75 13.47 -6.32
CA SER A 157 7.41 13.17 -6.85
C SER A 157 6.67 14.45 -7.23
N HIS A 158 6.74 15.49 -6.40
CA HIS A 158 6.17 16.80 -6.70
C HIS A 158 6.83 17.42 -7.94
N GLY A 159 8.17 17.37 -8.02
CA GLY A 159 8.92 17.86 -9.18
C GLY A 159 8.59 17.13 -10.49
N LEU A 160 8.21 15.86 -10.41
CA LEU A 160 7.73 15.05 -11.55
C LEU A 160 6.24 15.22 -11.85
N GLY A 161 5.50 16.01 -11.06
CA GLY A 161 4.07 16.20 -11.21
C GLY A 161 3.23 14.97 -10.90
N LEU A 162 3.73 14.04 -10.09
CA LEU A 162 2.99 12.82 -9.73
C LEU A 162 1.79 13.16 -8.83
N PRO A 163 0.59 12.62 -9.11
CA PRO A 163 -0.61 12.95 -8.33
C PRO A 163 -0.54 12.47 -6.89
N THR A 164 0.33 11.50 -6.60
CA THR A 164 0.48 10.87 -5.28
C THR A 164 1.49 11.57 -4.38
N TRP A 165 2.15 12.66 -4.80
CA TRP A 165 3.25 13.28 -4.05
C TRP A 165 2.89 13.65 -2.60
N ASN A 166 1.66 14.07 -2.33
CA ASN A 166 1.14 14.41 -1.02
C ASN A 166 0.14 13.40 -0.45
N LYS A 167 -0.06 12.27 -1.16
CA LYS A 167 -0.99 11.22 -0.72
C LYS A 167 -0.62 10.74 0.67
N GLN A 168 -1.63 10.58 1.53
CA GLN A 168 -1.44 10.06 2.88
C GLN A 168 -0.99 8.60 2.85
N SER A 169 -0.21 8.21 3.85
CA SER A 169 0.23 6.83 3.97
C SER A 169 -0.96 5.92 4.25
N PHE A 170 -1.24 5.05 3.29
CA PHE A 170 -2.25 4.00 3.43
C PHE A 170 -1.57 2.70 3.85
N ALA A 171 -1.98 2.16 4.98
CA ALA A 171 -1.66 0.79 5.38
C ALA A 171 -2.87 -0.10 5.08
N CYS A 172 -2.65 -1.38 4.73
CA CYS A 172 -3.74 -2.32 4.44
C CYS A 172 -4.79 -2.35 5.56
N LEU A 173 -6.04 -2.64 5.22
CA LEU A 173 -7.17 -2.65 6.18
C LEU A 173 -6.94 -3.62 7.35
N SER A 174 -6.20 -4.71 7.13
CA SER A 174 -5.84 -5.65 8.21
C SER A 174 -5.10 -4.98 9.37
N SER A 175 -4.46 -3.82 9.16
CA SER A 175 -3.79 -3.06 10.22
C SER A 175 -4.77 -2.34 11.17
N ARG A 176 -6.07 -2.40 10.91
CA ARG A 176 -7.14 -1.81 11.75
C ARG A 176 -7.55 -2.72 12.89
N PHE A 177 -7.06 -3.95 12.89
CA PHE A 177 -7.36 -4.98 13.89
C PHE A 177 -6.23 -5.08 14.92
N VAL A 178 -6.57 -5.33 16.17
CA VAL A 178 -5.61 -5.63 17.22
C VAL A 178 -5.02 -7.02 16.96
N TYR A 179 -3.73 -7.19 17.24
CA TYR A 179 -3.09 -8.50 17.09
C TYR A 179 -3.82 -9.57 17.92
N GLY A 180 -4.10 -10.71 17.29
CA GLY A 180 -4.87 -11.81 17.87
C GLY A 180 -6.37 -11.72 17.65
N GLU A 181 -6.92 -10.57 17.21
CA GLU A 181 -8.33 -10.49 16.78
C GLU A 181 -8.48 -11.07 15.38
N GLU A 182 -9.54 -11.83 15.16
CA GLU A 182 -9.81 -12.48 13.89
C GLU A 182 -10.09 -11.46 12.78
N ILE A 183 -9.43 -11.65 11.64
CA ILE A 183 -9.66 -10.90 10.40
C ILE A 183 -10.56 -11.73 9.50
N THR A 184 -11.73 -11.16 9.17
CA THR A 184 -12.66 -11.74 8.19
C THR A 184 -12.94 -10.75 7.08
N GLU A 185 -13.42 -11.24 5.94
CA GLU A 185 -13.82 -10.39 4.82
C GLU A 185 -14.94 -9.43 5.22
N GLU A 186 -15.92 -9.91 6.00
CA GLU A 186 -17.01 -9.08 6.53
C GLU A 186 -16.49 -7.91 7.36
N ARG A 187 -15.60 -8.18 8.33
CA ARG A 187 -15.03 -7.16 9.22
C ARG A 187 -14.12 -6.17 8.45
N LEU A 188 -13.35 -6.64 7.46
CA LEU A 188 -12.60 -5.78 6.56
C LEU A 188 -13.53 -4.86 5.76
N GLY A 189 -14.65 -5.40 5.26
CA GLY A 189 -15.66 -4.62 4.57
C GLY A 189 -16.34 -3.56 5.46
N MET A 190 -16.57 -3.85 6.74
CA MET A 190 -17.08 -2.86 7.71
C MET A 190 -16.11 -1.69 7.86
N VAL A 191 -14.83 -2.00 8.04
CA VAL A 191 -13.77 -0.99 8.16
C VAL A 191 -13.66 -0.14 6.88
N ASP A 192 -13.67 -0.79 5.72
CA ASP A 192 -13.55 -0.08 4.42
C ASP A 192 -14.73 0.87 4.19
N ARG A 193 -15.97 0.43 4.46
CA ARG A 193 -17.16 1.30 4.35
C ARG A 193 -17.10 2.47 5.32
N ALA A 194 -16.68 2.24 6.57
CA ALA A 194 -16.56 3.31 7.55
C ALA A 194 -15.48 4.34 7.18
N GLU A 195 -14.31 3.88 6.68
CA GLU A 195 -13.29 4.80 6.18
C GLU A 195 -13.76 5.55 4.93
N GLN A 196 -14.46 4.88 4.00
CA GLN A 196 -14.99 5.50 2.80
C GLN A 196 -16.00 6.62 3.11
N LEU A 197 -16.89 6.40 4.09
CA LEU A 197 -17.84 7.42 4.55
C LEU A 197 -17.14 8.72 4.96
N LEU A 198 -16.04 8.62 5.69
CA LEU A 198 -15.28 9.77 6.14
C LEU A 198 -14.49 10.42 4.99
N LEU A 199 -13.92 9.62 4.11
CA LEU A 199 -13.22 10.12 2.91
C LEU A 199 -14.18 10.88 1.98
N ASP A 200 -15.40 10.35 1.75
CA ASP A 200 -16.43 11.01 0.94
C ASP A 200 -16.89 12.34 1.56
N ALA A 201 -16.87 12.43 2.90
CA ALA A 201 -17.08 13.68 3.61
C ALA A 201 -15.87 14.63 3.55
N GLY A 202 -14.79 14.27 2.85
CA GLY A 202 -13.61 15.09 2.62
C GLY A 202 -12.62 15.11 3.79
N PHE A 203 -12.60 14.08 4.64
CA PHE A 203 -11.51 13.86 5.60
C PHE A 203 -10.31 13.30 4.85
N HIS A 204 -9.10 13.74 5.21
CA HIS A 204 -7.90 13.37 4.46
C HIS A 204 -7.14 12.20 5.08
N GLN A 205 -6.93 12.25 6.39
CA GLN A 205 -6.25 11.18 7.12
C GLN A 205 -7.25 10.47 8.02
N VAL A 206 -7.63 9.26 7.61
CA VAL A 206 -8.68 8.48 8.29
C VAL A 206 -8.16 7.08 8.59
N ARG A 207 -8.48 6.59 9.79
CA ARG A 207 -8.41 5.16 10.13
C ARG A 207 -9.57 4.82 11.04
N VAL A 208 -10.29 3.78 10.68
CA VAL A 208 -11.33 3.22 11.55
C VAL A 208 -10.86 1.86 12.05
N ARG A 209 -10.54 1.78 13.35
CA ARG A 209 -10.11 0.53 13.97
C ARG A 209 -11.28 -0.16 14.61
N ILE A 210 -11.32 -1.46 14.46
CA ILE A 210 -12.30 -2.33 15.09
C ILE A 210 -11.72 -2.91 16.38
N HIS A 211 -12.50 -2.89 17.45
CA HIS A 211 -12.12 -3.47 18.74
C HIS A 211 -13.27 -4.29 19.27
N GLU A 212 -12.97 -5.46 19.82
CA GLU A 212 -13.93 -6.27 20.56
C GLU A 212 -13.97 -5.83 22.03
N SER A 213 -15.16 -5.64 22.56
CA SER A 213 -15.40 -5.30 23.97
C SER A 213 -16.56 -6.15 24.51
N GLY A 214 -16.25 -7.31 25.04
CA GLY A 214 -17.24 -8.30 25.46
C GLY A 214 -18.09 -8.77 24.28
N THR A 215 -19.39 -8.46 24.30
CA THR A 215 -20.34 -8.80 23.21
C THR A 215 -20.49 -7.66 22.19
N ASN A 216 -19.82 -6.55 22.38
CA ASN A 216 -19.95 -5.37 21.54
C ASN A 216 -18.70 -5.17 20.67
N THR A 217 -18.92 -4.64 19.47
CA THR A 217 -17.85 -4.16 18.59
C THR A 217 -17.80 -2.63 18.66
N ILE A 218 -16.61 -2.06 18.84
CA ILE A 218 -16.37 -0.62 18.92
C ILE A 218 -15.59 -0.18 17.69
N ALA A 219 -16.10 0.81 16.96
CA ALA A 219 -15.37 1.53 15.94
C ALA A 219 -14.60 2.70 16.56
N ARG A 220 -13.26 2.63 16.56
CA ARG A 220 -12.40 3.75 16.97
C ARG A 220 -11.97 4.52 15.74
N ILE A 221 -12.48 5.75 15.61
CA ILE A 221 -12.17 6.64 14.48
C ILE A 221 -10.94 7.48 14.82
N GLU A 222 -9.93 7.43 13.96
CA GLU A 222 -8.73 8.27 14.02
C GLU A 222 -8.74 9.20 12.81
N ILE A 223 -8.67 10.50 13.06
CA ILE A 223 -8.63 11.56 12.03
C ILE A 223 -7.47 12.52 12.29
N GLY A 224 -7.06 13.27 11.28
CA GLY A 224 -6.10 14.35 11.45
C GLY A 224 -6.61 15.44 12.40
N THR A 225 -5.71 16.08 13.13
CA THR A 225 -6.07 17.15 14.10
C THR A 225 -6.77 18.33 13.42
N GLU A 226 -6.42 18.60 12.17
CA GLU A 226 -7.03 19.63 11.32
C GLU A 226 -8.50 19.37 11.02
N ASP A 227 -8.93 18.10 11.04
CA ASP A 227 -10.28 17.67 10.71
C ASP A 227 -11.21 17.58 11.96
N PHE A 228 -10.68 17.82 13.18
CA PHE A 228 -11.48 17.70 14.41
C PHE A 228 -12.71 18.63 14.41
N ALA A 229 -12.52 19.89 14.06
CA ALA A 229 -13.63 20.84 14.00
C ALA A 229 -14.73 20.40 13.02
N LYS A 230 -14.35 19.78 11.90
CA LYS A 230 -15.25 19.25 10.89
C LYS A 230 -16.06 18.05 11.41
N MET A 231 -15.43 17.16 12.18
CA MET A 231 -16.14 16.00 12.75
C MET A 231 -17.29 16.42 13.67
N PHE A 232 -17.12 17.50 14.42
CA PHE A 232 -18.11 18.00 15.38
C PHE A 232 -18.94 19.19 14.89
N ALA A 233 -18.85 19.53 13.58
CA ALA A 233 -19.70 20.54 12.98
C ALA A 233 -21.13 19.99 12.76
N GLY A 234 -22.13 20.66 13.34
CA GLY A 234 -23.52 20.22 13.25
C GLY A 234 -23.72 18.83 13.84
N ASP A 235 -24.49 18.01 13.14
CA ASP A 235 -24.86 16.64 13.58
C ASP A 235 -24.04 15.54 12.89
N PHE A 236 -22.96 15.87 12.19
CA PHE A 236 -22.17 14.93 11.39
C PHE A 236 -21.68 13.73 12.21
N TYR A 237 -21.18 13.96 13.43
CA TYR A 237 -20.74 12.86 14.29
C TYR A 237 -21.86 11.88 14.66
N GLN A 238 -23.11 12.37 14.76
CA GLN A 238 -24.30 11.52 15.01
C GLN A 238 -24.62 10.65 13.79
N GLU A 239 -24.51 11.24 12.58
CA GLU A 239 -24.67 10.49 11.33
C GLU A 239 -23.61 9.39 11.20
N VAL A 240 -22.33 9.71 11.44
CA VAL A 240 -21.24 8.72 11.44
C VAL A 240 -21.48 7.62 12.45
N ASN A 241 -21.90 7.97 13.70
CA ASN A 241 -22.19 6.98 14.72
C ASN A 241 -23.39 6.09 14.35
N ALA A 242 -24.42 6.63 13.70
CA ALA A 242 -25.56 5.85 13.22
C ALA A 242 -25.12 4.85 12.14
N LYS A 243 -24.39 5.30 11.14
CA LYS A 243 -23.90 4.45 10.02
C LYS A 243 -22.87 3.40 10.45
N CYS A 244 -22.10 3.65 11.50
CA CYS A 244 -21.19 2.62 12.05
C CYS A 244 -21.92 1.53 12.84
N LYS A 245 -23.23 1.67 13.11
CA LYS A 245 -24.05 0.68 13.80
C LYS A 245 -24.92 -0.18 12.85
N GLU A 246 -25.01 0.21 11.60
CA GLU A 246 -25.62 -0.55 10.50
C GLU A 246 -24.69 -1.66 10.00
#